data_e7ad78a90a3f38af7d6f7be6e98d8525
#
_entry.id   e7ad78a90a3f38af7d6f7be6e98d8525
#
_cell.length_a   1.000
_cell.length_b   1.000
_cell.length_c   1.000
_cell.angle_alpha   90.00
_cell.angle_beta   90.00
_cell.angle_gamma   90.00
#
_symmetry.space_group_name_H-M   'P 1'
#
loop_
_entity.id
_entity.type
_entity.pdbx_description
1 polymer ?
#
loop_
_entity_poly.entity_id
_entity_poly.type
_entity_poly.pdbx_seq_one_letter_code
_entity_poly.pdbx_strand_id
1 'polypeptide(L)'
;MLKLINEFCSLRIPEEHLELMASTLGADCPFFIRNKPVFASGIGNIFEPVNLSLQDYHLCLIKPDISVSTPEAYSLVKPAQPIVSLKKIIEMPVEEWREVMFNAFEKSVFAKQPVIEALKNALYEEGAVYASMSGSGSSVFGLFKKPTNLKDQFTSCFVWEGKLQ
;
A
#
# COMPACT_ATOMS: atom_id res chain seq x y z
N MET A 1 1.21 -18.87 -3.51
CA MET A 1 1.61 -20.28 -3.33
C MET A 1 0.46 -21.13 -2.79
N LEU A 2 -0.10 -20.91 -1.60
CA LEU A 2 -1.18 -21.75 -1.02
C LEU A 2 -2.37 -21.95 -1.96
N LYS A 3 -2.91 -20.88 -2.57
CA LYS A 3 -4.00 -20.99 -3.56
C LYS A 3 -3.61 -21.87 -4.75
N LEU A 4 -2.42 -21.66 -5.28
CA LEU A 4 -1.93 -22.42 -6.43
C LEU A 4 -1.82 -23.93 -6.11
N ILE A 5 -1.28 -24.28 -4.95
CA ILE A 5 -1.18 -25.67 -4.51
C ILE A 5 -2.57 -26.28 -4.30
N ASN A 6 -3.47 -25.52 -3.65
CA ASN A 6 -4.84 -25.94 -3.41
C ASN A 6 -5.57 -26.29 -4.73
N GLU A 7 -5.42 -25.43 -5.73
CA GLU A 7 -6.00 -25.62 -7.07
C GLU A 7 -5.32 -26.77 -7.82
N PHE A 8 -3.98 -26.73 -7.94
CA PHE A 8 -3.21 -27.70 -8.69
C PHE A 8 -3.39 -29.14 -8.17
N CYS A 9 -3.40 -29.30 -6.83
CA CYS A 9 -3.61 -30.62 -6.19
C CYS A 9 -5.08 -30.96 -5.96
N SER A 10 -6.02 -30.10 -6.36
CA SER A 10 -7.45 -30.29 -6.15
C SER A 10 -7.84 -30.59 -4.69
N LEU A 11 -7.16 -29.92 -3.74
CA LEU A 11 -7.33 -30.20 -2.30
C LEU A 11 -8.67 -29.69 -1.75
N ARG A 12 -9.31 -28.74 -2.42
CA ARG A 12 -10.60 -28.15 -2.05
C ARG A 12 -10.63 -27.56 -0.63
N ILE A 13 -9.51 -27.04 -0.17
CA ILE A 13 -9.40 -26.36 1.13
C ILE A 13 -10.17 -25.04 1.05
N PRO A 14 -11.15 -24.76 1.95
CA PRO A 14 -11.88 -23.50 1.99
C PRO A 14 -10.97 -22.29 2.21
N GLU A 15 -11.38 -21.11 1.72
CA GLU A 15 -10.57 -19.87 1.85
C GLU A 15 -10.26 -19.53 3.30
N GLU A 16 -11.20 -19.74 4.22
CA GLU A 16 -11.00 -19.49 5.65
C GLU A 16 -9.85 -20.35 6.23
N HIS A 17 -9.74 -21.60 5.80
CA HIS A 17 -8.62 -22.47 6.24
C HIS A 17 -7.31 -22.05 5.57
N LEU A 18 -7.33 -21.62 4.31
CA LEU A 18 -6.14 -21.07 3.65
C LEU A 18 -5.67 -19.79 4.34
N GLU A 19 -6.58 -18.92 4.82
CA GLU A 19 -6.26 -17.73 5.60
C GLU A 19 -5.59 -18.09 6.93
N LEU A 20 -6.12 -19.08 7.64
CA LEU A 20 -5.49 -19.59 8.88
C LEU A 20 -4.09 -20.13 8.63
N MET A 21 -3.91 -20.93 7.59
CA MET A 21 -2.58 -21.41 7.17
C MET A 21 -1.65 -20.26 6.80
N ALA A 22 -2.15 -19.27 6.06
CA ALA A 22 -1.39 -18.09 5.66
C ALA A 22 -0.94 -17.26 6.87
N SER A 23 -1.77 -17.14 7.91
CA SER A 23 -1.46 -16.37 9.13
C SER A 23 -0.26 -16.93 9.89
N THR A 24 0.03 -18.23 9.77
CA THR A 24 1.23 -18.84 10.36
C THR A 24 2.52 -18.46 9.65
N LEU A 25 2.43 -17.96 8.41
CA LEU A 25 3.56 -17.54 7.61
C LEU A 25 3.90 -16.05 7.82
N GLY A 26 2.89 -15.23 8.14
CA GLY A 26 3.06 -13.81 8.40
C GLY A 26 1.72 -13.09 8.51
N ALA A 27 1.69 -11.95 9.22
CA ALA A 27 0.46 -11.20 9.49
C ALA A 27 -0.24 -10.72 8.21
N ASP A 28 0.52 -10.33 7.18
CA ASP A 28 -0.02 -9.82 5.92
C ASP A 28 -0.40 -10.92 4.92
N CYS A 29 0.04 -12.17 5.13
CA CYS A 29 -0.16 -13.27 4.18
C CYS A 29 -1.65 -13.62 3.94
N PRO A 30 -2.54 -13.61 4.94
CA PRO A 30 -3.97 -13.91 4.77
C PRO A 30 -4.66 -12.98 3.76
N PHE A 31 -4.25 -11.70 3.68
CA PHE A 31 -4.80 -10.75 2.72
C PHE A 31 -4.79 -11.29 1.29
N PHE A 32 -3.69 -11.95 0.88
CA PHE A 32 -3.50 -12.46 -0.49
C PHE A 32 -4.33 -13.71 -0.80
N ILE A 33 -5.04 -14.27 0.17
CA ILE A 33 -5.97 -15.38 -0.07
C ILE A 33 -7.20 -14.85 -0.82
N ARG A 34 -7.85 -13.81 -0.32
CA ARG A 34 -9.02 -13.18 -0.98
C ARG A 34 -8.61 -12.08 -1.95
N ASN A 35 -7.55 -11.36 -1.66
CA ASN A 35 -7.01 -10.27 -2.47
C ASN A 35 -8.09 -9.23 -2.85
N LYS A 36 -8.86 -8.79 -1.87
CA LYS A 36 -9.93 -7.79 -1.99
C LYS A 36 -9.62 -6.60 -1.08
N PRO A 37 -10.15 -5.40 -1.39
CA PRO A 37 -9.98 -4.26 -0.50
C PRO A 37 -10.53 -4.54 0.90
N VAL A 38 -9.70 -4.29 1.92
CA VAL A 38 -10.04 -4.51 3.33
C VAL A 38 -9.49 -3.37 4.20
N PHE A 39 -10.17 -3.09 5.29
CA PHE A 39 -9.60 -2.36 6.41
C PHE A 39 -8.92 -3.38 7.34
N ALA A 40 -7.61 -3.27 7.48
CA ALA A 40 -6.83 -4.12 8.36
C ALA A 40 -6.62 -3.45 9.72
N SER A 41 -6.78 -4.22 10.80
CA SER A 41 -6.55 -3.78 12.18
C SER A 41 -5.73 -4.81 12.96
N GLY A 42 -5.52 -4.56 14.26
CA GLY A 42 -4.63 -5.39 15.07
C GLY A 42 -3.18 -5.24 14.62
N ILE A 43 -2.50 -6.34 14.36
CA ILE A 43 -1.15 -6.37 13.78
C ILE A 43 -1.17 -6.47 12.23
N GLY A 44 -2.30 -6.12 11.60
CA GLY A 44 -2.53 -6.28 10.16
C GLY A 44 -3.23 -7.58 9.79
N ASN A 45 -3.81 -8.28 10.75
CA ASN A 45 -4.37 -9.63 10.59
C ASN A 45 -5.89 -9.71 10.80
N ILE A 46 -6.54 -8.64 11.18
CA ILE A 46 -8.01 -8.56 11.33
C ILE A 46 -8.54 -7.76 10.16
N PHE A 47 -9.30 -8.41 9.28
CA PHE A 47 -9.77 -7.81 8.03
C PHE A 47 -11.28 -7.54 8.09
N GLU A 48 -11.63 -6.30 7.78
CA GLU A 48 -13.01 -5.89 7.57
C GLU A 48 -13.17 -5.47 6.10
N PRO A 49 -14.09 -6.07 5.35
CA PRO A 49 -14.34 -5.69 3.96
C PRO A 49 -14.70 -4.20 3.85
N VAL A 50 -14.19 -3.53 2.82
CA VAL A 50 -14.52 -2.15 2.51
C VAL A 50 -15.00 -2.02 1.06
N ASN A 51 -15.90 -1.09 0.82
CA ASN A 51 -16.38 -0.79 -0.51
C ASN A 51 -15.51 0.29 -1.13
N LEU A 52 -14.39 -0.12 -1.70
CA LEU A 52 -13.44 0.74 -2.39
C LEU A 52 -13.16 0.21 -3.79
N SER A 53 -13.33 1.04 -4.81
CA SER A 53 -12.92 0.77 -6.18
C SER A 53 -12.01 1.88 -6.68
N LEU A 54 -10.85 1.50 -7.20
CA LEU A 54 -9.88 2.40 -7.82
C LEU A 54 -9.70 2.10 -9.32
N GLN A 55 -10.67 1.38 -9.93
CA GLN A 55 -10.59 0.91 -11.34
C GLN A 55 -10.43 2.03 -12.37
N ASP A 56 -10.80 3.27 -12.01
CA ASP A 56 -10.68 4.44 -12.90
C ASP A 56 -9.33 5.15 -12.78
N TYR A 57 -8.46 4.62 -11.92
CA TYR A 57 -7.14 5.20 -11.68
C TYR A 57 -6.02 4.35 -12.28
N HIS A 58 -4.92 5.03 -12.57
CA HIS A 58 -3.64 4.42 -12.91
C HIS A 58 -2.72 4.51 -11.70
N LEU A 59 -1.99 3.44 -11.44
CA LEU A 59 -1.01 3.37 -10.37
C LEU A 59 0.40 3.51 -10.97
N CYS A 60 1.21 4.40 -10.40
CA CYS A 60 2.65 4.38 -10.55
C CYS A 60 3.27 4.01 -9.20
N LEU A 61 4.07 2.95 -9.18
CA LEU A 61 4.83 2.49 -8.02
C LEU A 61 6.32 2.72 -8.28
N ILE A 62 7.00 3.42 -7.39
CA ILE A 62 8.44 3.68 -7.44
C ILE A 62 9.08 3.05 -6.21
N LYS A 63 10.10 2.21 -6.42
CA LYS A 63 10.91 1.65 -5.35
C LYS A 63 12.36 2.04 -5.57
N PRO A 64 12.92 2.95 -4.75
CA PRO A 64 14.35 3.26 -4.77
C PRO A 64 15.17 2.08 -4.24
N ASP A 65 16.44 2.03 -4.59
CA ASP A 65 17.39 1.06 -4.02
C ASP A 65 17.84 1.48 -2.61
N ILE A 66 16.85 1.67 -1.74
CA ILE A 66 17.01 2.04 -0.33
C ILE A 66 16.23 1.02 0.50
N SER A 67 16.88 0.46 1.51
CA SER A 67 16.22 -0.39 2.49
C SER A 67 15.82 0.41 3.72
N VAL A 68 14.59 0.24 4.17
CA VAL A 68 14.10 0.78 5.45
C VAL A 68 13.83 -0.39 6.38
N SER A 69 14.44 -0.36 7.56
CA SER A 69 14.20 -1.36 8.58
C SER A 69 12.81 -1.18 9.21
N THR A 70 11.93 -2.18 9.04
CA THR A 70 10.58 -2.16 9.64
C THR A 70 10.60 -1.95 11.15
N PRO A 71 11.43 -2.66 11.95
CA PRO A 71 11.53 -2.40 13.38
C PRO A 71 11.96 -0.96 13.70
N GLU A 72 12.87 -0.40 12.92
CA GLU A 72 13.31 0.98 13.08
C GLU A 72 12.18 1.97 12.76
N ALA A 73 11.45 1.77 11.67
CA ALA A 73 10.30 2.61 11.32
C ALA A 73 9.26 2.62 12.45
N TYR A 74 8.93 1.46 13.01
CA TYR A 74 7.99 1.33 14.12
C TYR A 74 8.50 2.02 15.40
N SER A 75 9.79 1.95 15.71
CA SER A 75 10.36 2.55 16.93
C SER A 75 10.22 4.08 17.01
N LEU A 76 10.01 4.71 15.87
CA LEU A 76 9.95 6.17 15.73
C LEU A 76 8.51 6.70 15.65
N VAL A 77 7.54 5.81 15.46
CA VAL A 77 6.13 6.18 15.37
C VAL A 77 5.51 6.22 16.76
N LYS A 78 4.86 7.33 17.10
CA LYS A 78 3.97 7.42 18.26
C LYS A 78 2.56 7.08 17.81
N PRO A 79 2.00 5.95 18.24
CA PRO A 79 0.63 5.59 17.90
C PRO A 79 -0.33 6.70 18.31
N ALA A 80 -1.18 7.12 17.38
CA ALA A 80 -2.23 8.09 17.62
C ALA A 80 -3.48 7.66 16.86
N GLN A 81 -4.65 7.94 17.44
CA GLN A 81 -5.89 7.74 16.70
C GLN A 81 -6.06 8.88 15.69
N PRO A 82 -6.39 8.57 14.43
CA PRO A 82 -6.65 9.60 13.44
C PRO A 82 -7.91 10.39 13.82
N ILE A 83 -7.91 11.68 13.53
CA ILE A 83 -9.06 12.57 13.78
C ILE A 83 -10.29 12.10 12.99
N VAL A 84 -10.06 11.64 11.76
CA VAL A 84 -11.09 11.04 10.89
C VAL A 84 -10.77 9.58 10.71
N SER A 85 -11.75 8.70 10.89
CA SER A 85 -11.57 7.27 10.65
C SER A 85 -11.19 6.99 9.19
N LEU A 86 -10.20 6.13 8.97
CA LEU A 86 -9.80 5.70 7.62
C LEU A 86 -10.99 5.13 6.83
N LYS A 87 -11.93 4.45 7.48
CA LYS A 87 -13.16 3.94 6.83
C LYS A 87 -14.02 5.05 6.26
N LYS A 88 -14.05 6.24 6.90
CA LYS A 88 -14.74 7.41 6.36
C LYS A 88 -13.94 8.09 5.24
N ILE A 89 -12.62 8.11 5.37
CA ILE A 89 -11.75 8.72 4.35
C ILE A 89 -11.87 8.00 3.02
N ILE A 90 -11.92 6.66 3.02
CA ILE A 90 -12.03 5.90 1.77
C ILE A 90 -13.39 6.05 1.06
N GLU A 91 -14.41 6.58 1.73
CA GLU A 91 -15.71 6.94 1.14
C GLU A 91 -15.67 8.31 0.45
N MET A 92 -14.63 9.12 0.70
CA MET A 92 -14.42 10.42 0.07
C MET A 92 -13.80 10.26 -1.32
N PRO A 93 -13.94 11.26 -2.20
CA PRO A 93 -13.20 11.30 -3.46
C PRO A 93 -11.68 11.17 -3.22
N VAL A 94 -10.99 10.41 -4.08
CA VAL A 94 -9.53 10.17 -3.95
C VAL A 94 -8.74 11.49 -3.94
N GLU A 95 -9.24 12.51 -4.62
CA GLU A 95 -8.65 13.85 -4.70
C GLU A 95 -8.57 14.55 -3.34
N GLU A 96 -9.45 14.18 -2.41
CA GLU A 96 -9.47 14.75 -1.06
C GLU A 96 -8.55 13.99 -0.09
N TRP A 97 -8.08 12.80 -0.44
CA TRP A 97 -7.24 11.97 0.42
C TRP A 97 -5.94 12.64 0.80
N ARG A 98 -5.38 13.46 -0.08
CA ARG A 98 -4.12 14.17 0.16
C ARG A 98 -4.11 14.95 1.47
N GLU A 99 -5.25 15.51 1.86
CA GLU A 99 -5.36 16.39 3.02
C GLU A 99 -5.70 15.63 4.33
N VAL A 100 -6.14 14.37 4.22
CA VAL A 100 -6.72 13.64 5.36
C VAL A 100 -6.16 12.23 5.57
N MET A 101 -5.53 11.63 4.57
CA MET A 101 -4.97 10.29 4.65
C MET A 101 -3.44 10.36 4.66
N PHE A 102 -2.85 10.00 5.79
CA PHE A 102 -1.39 10.06 5.99
C PHE A 102 -0.85 8.70 6.41
N ASN A 103 0.33 8.37 5.91
CA ASN A 103 1.09 7.24 6.43
C ASN A 103 1.92 7.71 7.64
N ALA A 104 1.64 7.13 8.81
CA ALA A 104 2.30 7.51 10.07
C ALA A 104 3.82 7.33 10.06
N PHE A 105 4.36 6.45 9.21
CA PHE A 105 5.80 6.24 9.07
C PHE A 105 6.50 7.36 8.29
N GLU A 106 5.80 8.09 7.42
CA GLU A 106 6.41 9.06 6.52
C GLU A 106 7.27 10.09 7.27
N LYS A 107 6.74 10.67 8.35
CA LYS A 107 7.48 11.70 9.10
C LYS A 107 8.86 11.23 9.56
N SER A 108 8.95 10.03 10.08
CA SER A 108 10.20 9.49 10.62
C SER A 108 11.12 8.93 9.54
N VAL A 109 10.55 8.28 8.55
CA VAL A 109 11.31 7.72 7.43
C VAL A 109 11.88 8.83 6.56
N PHE A 110 11.10 9.84 6.22
CA PHE A 110 11.53 10.97 5.39
C PHE A 110 12.64 11.80 6.05
N ALA A 111 12.57 11.98 7.38
CA ALA A 111 13.64 12.65 8.12
C ALA A 111 15.00 11.92 8.00
N LYS A 112 15.01 10.61 7.86
CA LYS A 112 16.23 9.79 7.69
C LYS A 112 16.59 9.55 6.22
N GLN A 113 15.60 9.47 5.37
CA GLN A 113 15.72 9.15 3.95
C GLN A 113 14.95 10.20 3.11
N PRO A 114 15.45 11.43 2.97
CA PRO A 114 14.77 12.52 2.26
C PRO A 114 14.48 12.19 0.78
N VAL A 115 15.23 11.26 0.19
CA VAL A 115 15.00 10.81 -1.19
C VAL A 115 13.62 10.19 -1.34
N ILE A 116 13.09 9.49 -0.32
CA ILE A 116 11.76 8.87 -0.40
C ILE A 116 10.67 9.97 -0.41
N GLU A 117 10.85 11.03 0.37
CA GLU A 117 9.97 12.20 0.34
C GLU A 117 10.02 12.90 -1.02
N ALA A 118 11.22 13.08 -1.58
CA ALA A 118 11.39 13.69 -2.90
C ALA A 118 10.67 12.88 -4.00
N LEU A 119 10.73 11.55 -3.95
CA LEU A 119 10.00 10.69 -4.89
C LEU A 119 8.48 10.84 -4.74
N LYS A 120 7.95 10.93 -3.51
CA LYS A 120 6.52 11.20 -3.29
C LYS A 120 6.11 12.56 -3.85
N ASN A 121 6.91 13.60 -3.61
CA ASN A 121 6.63 14.94 -4.11
C ASN A 121 6.68 14.98 -5.64
N ALA A 122 7.66 14.31 -6.27
CA ALA A 122 7.75 14.19 -7.71
C ALA A 122 6.50 13.53 -8.31
N LEU A 123 5.92 12.52 -7.68
CA LEU A 123 4.64 11.94 -8.13
C LEU A 123 3.50 12.98 -8.14
N TYR A 124 3.44 13.88 -7.14
CA TYR A 124 2.47 14.98 -7.15
C TYR A 124 2.76 16.01 -8.24
N GLU A 125 4.02 16.35 -8.49
CA GLU A 125 4.45 17.24 -9.57
C GLU A 125 4.06 16.68 -10.95
N GLU A 126 4.11 15.35 -11.10
CA GLU A 126 3.66 14.63 -12.29
C GLU A 126 2.13 14.47 -12.39
N GLY A 127 1.38 15.03 -11.45
CA GLY A 127 -0.08 15.07 -11.47
C GLY A 127 -0.80 13.95 -10.77
N ALA A 128 -0.14 13.24 -9.83
CA ALA A 128 -0.84 12.31 -8.97
C ALA A 128 -1.93 13.03 -8.16
N VAL A 129 -3.13 12.48 -8.14
CA VAL A 129 -4.22 12.98 -7.30
C VAL A 129 -4.03 12.59 -5.83
N TYR A 130 -3.34 11.47 -5.61
CA TYR A 130 -2.90 11.02 -4.29
C TYR A 130 -1.56 10.29 -4.43
N ALA A 131 -0.65 10.53 -3.49
CA ALA A 131 0.60 9.79 -3.39
C ALA A 131 0.95 9.53 -1.93
N SER A 132 1.54 8.37 -1.65
CA SER A 132 1.95 7.97 -0.31
C SER A 132 3.09 6.97 -0.35
N MET A 133 3.82 6.88 0.75
CA MET A 133 4.73 5.77 0.99
C MET A 133 3.92 4.51 1.32
N SER A 134 4.33 3.36 0.83
CA SER A 134 3.70 2.07 1.11
C SER A 134 4.29 1.44 2.37
N GLY A 135 3.44 1.16 3.36
CA GLY A 135 3.85 0.54 4.62
C GLY A 135 4.98 1.31 5.32
N SER A 136 6.01 0.61 5.75
CA SER A 136 7.22 1.21 6.36
C SER A 136 8.24 1.74 5.33
N GLY A 137 7.91 1.71 4.04
CA GLY A 137 8.79 2.13 2.94
C GLY A 137 9.65 0.98 2.41
N SER A 138 10.53 1.24 1.51
CA SER A 138 10.88 2.51 0.85
C SER A 138 10.01 2.85 -0.36
N SER A 139 9.13 1.95 -0.79
CA SER A 139 8.29 2.17 -1.96
C SER A 139 7.33 3.33 -1.76
N VAL A 140 7.14 4.15 -2.80
CA VAL A 140 6.11 5.18 -2.88
C VAL A 140 5.20 4.89 -4.06
N PHE A 141 3.94 5.31 -3.97
CA PHE A 141 3.00 5.15 -5.06
C PHE A 141 2.20 6.42 -5.28
N GLY A 142 1.75 6.61 -6.52
CA GLY A 142 0.84 7.68 -6.92
C GLY A 142 -0.36 7.13 -7.67
N LEU A 143 -1.53 7.69 -7.42
CA LEU A 143 -2.76 7.46 -8.17
C LEU A 143 -2.99 8.58 -9.16
N PHE A 144 -3.26 8.23 -10.42
CA PHE A 144 -3.41 9.16 -11.54
C PHE A 144 -4.74 8.90 -12.26
N LYS A 145 -5.35 9.96 -12.78
CA LYS A 145 -6.55 9.83 -13.65
C LYS A 145 -6.23 9.41 -15.08
N LYS A 146 -4.97 9.51 -15.48
CA LYS A 146 -4.51 9.19 -16.83
C LYS A 146 -3.29 8.28 -16.76
N PRO A 147 -3.02 7.50 -17.82
CA PRO A 147 -1.77 6.74 -17.92
C PRO A 147 -0.56 7.67 -17.76
N THR A 148 0.46 7.15 -17.08
CA THR A 148 1.76 7.81 -16.91
C THR A 148 2.84 7.08 -17.70
N ASN A 149 3.97 7.73 -17.92
CA ASN A 149 5.19 7.13 -18.46
C ASN A 149 6.40 7.76 -17.75
N LEU A 150 6.62 7.33 -16.52
CA LEU A 150 7.61 7.92 -15.59
C LEU A 150 8.90 7.09 -15.47
N LYS A 151 8.98 5.93 -16.15
CA LYS A 151 10.17 5.05 -16.09
C LYS A 151 11.46 5.76 -16.45
N ASP A 152 11.42 6.62 -17.46
CA ASP A 152 12.60 7.31 -17.96
C ASP A 152 13.06 8.44 -17.03
N GLN A 153 12.19 8.91 -16.14
CA GLN A 153 12.52 9.95 -15.16
C GLN A 153 13.17 9.34 -13.90
N PHE A 154 12.80 8.12 -13.52
CA PHE A 154 13.26 7.46 -12.31
C PHE A 154 14.18 6.27 -12.61
N THR A 155 15.17 6.47 -13.49
CA THR A 155 16.06 5.43 -14.01
C THR A 155 16.86 4.69 -12.94
N SER A 156 17.11 5.30 -11.77
CA SER A 156 17.77 4.67 -10.62
C SER A 156 16.83 3.89 -9.70
N CYS A 157 15.55 3.81 -10.04
CA CYS A 157 14.52 3.15 -9.25
C CYS A 157 13.87 2.02 -10.04
N PHE A 158 13.30 1.04 -9.33
CA PHE A 158 12.31 0.19 -9.95
C PHE A 158 11.00 0.98 -10.10
N VAL A 159 10.45 1.00 -11.31
CA VAL A 159 9.16 1.67 -11.61
C VAL A 159 8.21 0.67 -12.23
N TRP A 160 7.00 0.61 -11.68
CA TRP A 160 5.88 -0.13 -12.26
C TRP A 160 4.70 0.81 -12.48
N GLU A 161 4.06 0.68 -13.63
CA GLU A 161 2.89 1.49 -13.99
C GLU A 161 1.81 0.61 -14.58
N GLY A 162 0.55 0.89 -14.24
CA GLY A 162 -0.58 0.14 -14.78
C GLY A 162 -1.92 0.70 -14.37
N LYS A 163 -2.97 0.33 -15.11
CA LYS A 163 -4.35 0.63 -14.75
C LYS A 163 -4.81 -0.32 -13.65
N LEU A 164 -5.47 0.21 -12.63
CA LEU A 164 -6.13 -0.59 -11.60
C LEU A 164 -7.40 -1.24 -12.14
N GLN A 165 -7.70 -2.45 -11.67
CA GLN A 165 -8.84 -3.30 -12.11
C GLN A 165 -9.82 -3.52 -10.96
#